data_099ce2c1437cf15dced0c14258d96a86
#
_entry.id   099ce2c1437cf15dced0c14258d96a86
#
_cell.length_a   1.000
_cell.length_b   1.000
_cell.length_c   1.000
_cell.angle_alpha   90.00
_cell.angle_beta   90.00
_cell.angle_gamma   90.00
#
_symmetry.space_group_name_H-M   'P 1'
#
loop_
_entity.id
_entity.type
_entity.pdbx_description
1 polymer ?
#
loop_
_entity_poly.entity_id
_entity_poly.type
_entity_poly.pdbx_seq_one_letter_code
_entity_poly.pdbx_strand_id
1 'polypeptide(L)'
;RLLCGNARGAVGILLLVSALMSFLLRFISAPVACAFLLGLCCACCYGINPMINTLVPMEYERAGRVGLVAGLVDCFIYLGSALAGTAAGALSDSCGWGAVYSVWALVSALGAALAFISIHGGRRMSGLQS
;
A
#
# COMPACT_ATOMS: atom_id res chain seq x y z
N ARG A 1 -4.67 -4.11 -20.65
CA ARG A 1 -3.85 -2.89 -20.47
C ARG A 1 -4.63 -1.74 -19.84
N LEU A 2 -5.89 -1.48 -20.22
CA LEU A 2 -6.76 -0.43 -19.62
C LEU A 2 -7.11 -0.73 -18.16
N LEU A 3 -7.35 -1.99 -17.79
CA LEU A 3 -7.65 -2.42 -16.42
C LEU A 3 -6.45 -2.23 -15.48
N CYS A 4 -5.23 -2.53 -15.92
CA CYS A 4 -4.02 -2.32 -15.11
C CYS A 4 -3.73 -0.84 -14.82
N GLY A 5 -4.01 0.07 -15.74
CA GLY A 5 -3.86 1.52 -15.53
C GLY A 5 -4.82 2.07 -14.48
N ASN A 6 -6.08 1.63 -14.52
CA ASN A 6 -7.11 2.02 -13.55
C ASN A 6 -6.82 1.42 -12.16
N ALA A 7 -6.31 0.20 -12.08
CA ALA A 7 -5.98 -0.45 -10.83
C ALA A 7 -4.77 0.19 -10.12
N ARG A 8 -3.73 0.55 -10.85
CA ARG A 8 -2.58 1.30 -10.29
C ARG A 8 -3.02 2.66 -9.75
N GLY A 9 -3.96 3.33 -10.43
CA GLY A 9 -4.57 4.56 -9.95
C GLY A 9 -5.36 4.36 -8.66
N ALA A 10 -6.17 3.31 -8.60
CA ALA A 10 -6.95 2.97 -7.41
C ALA A 10 -6.04 2.66 -6.21
N VAL A 11 -4.96 1.88 -6.39
CA VAL A 11 -3.95 1.61 -5.36
C VAL A 11 -3.31 2.90 -4.86
N GLY A 12 -2.94 3.81 -5.76
CA GLY A 12 -2.37 5.12 -5.40
C GLY A 12 -3.33 5.97 -4.55
N ILE A 13 -4.61 6.01 -4.93
CA ILE A 13 -5.64 6.74 -4.19
C ILE A 13 -5.87 6.12 -2.81
N LEU A 14 -5.99 4.80 -2.72
CA LEU A 14 -6.18 4.10 -1.44
C LEU A 14 -5.00 4.31 -0.49
N LEU A 15 -3.76 4.29 -1.00
CA LEU A 15 -2.56 4.59 -0.21
C LEU A 15 -2.55 6.05 0.27
N LEU A 16 -3.00 6.98 -0.56
CA LEU A 16 -3.07 8.39 -0.21
C LEU A 16 -4.13 8.65 0.87
N VAL A 17 -5.28 8.00 0.76
CA VAL A 17 -6.33 8.02 1.80
C VAL A 17 -5.79 7.41 3.11
N SER A 18 -5.12 6.26 3.04
CA SER A 18 -4.49 5.63 4.21
C SER A 18 -3.45 6.53 4.87
N ALA A 19 -2.62 7.22 4.09
CA ALA A 19 -1.63 8.18 4.60
C ALA A 19 -2.31 9.34 5.34
N LEU A 20 -3.39 9.90 4.77
CA LEU A 20 -4.15 10.98 5.37
C LEU A 20 -4.82 10.54 6.68
N MET A 21 -5.44 9.37 6.69
CA MET A 21 -6.08 8.81 7.89
C MET A 21 -5.05 8.54 9.01
N SER A 22 -3.91 7.97 8.67
CA SER A 22 -2.82 7.75 9.63
C SER A 22 -2.25 9.06 10.18
N PHE A 23 -2.17 10.11 9.37
CA PHE A 23 -1.75 11.42 9.83
C PHE A 23 -2.78 12.07 10.77
N LEU A 24 -4.08 11.96 10.45
CA LEU A 24 -5.16 12.47 11.29
C LEU A 24 -5.21 11.78 12.67
N LEU A 25 -4.89 10.48 12.74
CA LEU A 25 -4.84 9.73 14.00
C LEU A 25 -3.88 10.34 15.02
N ARG A 26 -2.86 11.07 14.58
CA ARG A 26 -1.93 11.75 15.49
C ARG A 26 -2.58 12.86 16.32
N PHE A 27 -3.65 13.48 15.81
CA PHE A 27 -4.27 14.66 16.41
C PHE A 27 -5.57 14.33 17.16
N ILE A 28 -6.10 13.12 17.01
CA ILE A 28 -7.38 12.71 17.56
C ILE A 28 -7.14 11.87 18.81
N SER A 29 -7.68 12.32 19.95
CA SER A 29 -7.59 11.63 21.22
C SER A 29 -8.89 10.90 21.60
N ALA A 30 -9.98 11.08 20.84
CA ALA A 30 -11.26 10.44 21.11
C ALA A 30 -11.21 8.95 20.70
N PRO A 31 -11.43 7.98 21.63
CA PRO A 31 -11.22 6.57 21.36
C PRO A 31 -12.13 6.02 20.26
N VAL A 32 -13.36 6.48 20.17
CA VAL A 32 -14.30 6.05 19.13
C VAL A 32 -13.88 6.53 17.75
N ALA A 33 -13.42 7.78 17.64
CA ALA A 33 -12.93 8.34 16.39
C ALA A 33 -11.63 7.64 15.94
N CYS A 34 -10.73 7.34 16.87
CA CYS A 34 -9.52 6.56 16.59
C CYS A 34 -9.86 5.17 16.06
N ALA A 35 -10.79 4.45 16.68
CA ALA A 35 -11.22 3.13 16.23
C ALA A 35 -11.81 3.18 14.80
N PHE A 36 -12.64 4.18 14.52
CA PHE A 36 -13.23 4.36 13.19
C PHE A 36 -12.17 4.65 12.12
N LEU A 37 -11.24 5.56 12.39
CA LEU A 37 -10.15 5.89 11.45
C LEU A 37 -9.20 4.73 11.23
N LEU A 38 -8.87 3.96 12.28
CA LEU A 38 -8.09 2.73 12.15
C LEU A 38 -8.81 1.69 11.30
N GLY A 39 -10.12 1.50 11.52
CA GLY A 39 -10.93 0.61 10.71
C GLY A 39 -10.95 1.00 9.23
N LEU A 40 -11.06 2.29 8.93
CA LEU A 40 -11.02 2.80 7.57
C LEU A 40 -9.63 2.63 6.93
N CYS A 41 -8.56 2.87 7.71
CA CYS A 41 -7.19 2.64 7.26
C CYS A 41 -6.96 1.15 6.93
N CYS A 42 -7.41 0.24 7.79
CA CYS A 42 -7.37 -1.19 7.54
C CYS A 42 -8.17 -1.58 6.30
N ALA A 43 -9.37 -1.04 6.10
CA ALA A 43 -10.18 -1.30 4.91
C ALA A 43 -9.46 -0.89 3.62
N CYS A 44 -8.76 0.26 3.61
CA CYS A 44 -7.94 0.67 2.47
C CYS A 44 -6.81 -0.33 2.20
N CYS A 45 -6.09 -0.76 3.24
CA CYS A 45 -4.99 -1.72 3.10
C CYS A 45 -5.49 -3.10 2.61
N TYR A 46 -6.61 -3.58 3.14
CA TYR A 46 -7.24 -4.83 2.69
C TYR A 46 -7.76 -4.74 1.26
N GLY A 47 -8.18 -3.57 0.78
CA GLY A 47 -8.56 -3.34 -0.61
C GLY A 47 -7.37 -3.38 -1.58
N ILE A 48 -6.19 -2.94 -1.14
CA ILE A 48 -4.97 -2.93 -1.96
C ILE A 48 -4.40 -4.34 -2.15
N ASN A 49 -4.43 -5.16 -1.11
CA ASN A 49 -3.79 -6.48 -1.07
C ASN A 49 -4.25 -7.40 -2.23
N PRO A 50 -5.56 -7.68 -2.46
CA PRO A 50 -5.98 -8.51 -3.57
C PRO A 50 -5.65 -7.89 -4.93
N MET A 51 -5.62 -6.57 -5.05
CA MET A 51 -5.23 -5.91 -6.29
C MET A 51 -3.78 -6.22 -6.67
N ILE A 52 -2.85 -6.14 -5.72
CA ILE A 52 -1.44 -6.46 -5.96
C ILE A 52 -1.27 -7.96 -6.22
N ASN A 53 -1.88 -8.82 -5.41
CA ASN A 53 -1.76 -10.28 -5.52
C ASN A 53 -2.37 -10.85 -6.80
N THR A 54 -3.30 -10.14 -7.44
CA THR A 54 -3.90 -10.60 -8.70
C THR A 54 -3.23 -9.97 -9.91
N LEU A 55 -3.02 -8.65 -9.89
CA LEU A 55 -2.57 -7.91 -11.07
C LEU A 55 -1.10 -8.13 -11.39
N VAL A 56 -0.24 -8.22 -10.38
CA VAL A 56 1.20 -8.39 -10.61
C VAL A 56 1.51 -9.77 -11.21
N PRO A 57 1.00 -10.90 -10.69
CA PRO A 57 1.20 -12.21 -11.32
C PRO A 57 0.61 -12.32 -12.73
N MET A 58 -0.54 -11.70 -12.99
CA MET A 58 -1.20 -11.74 -14.31
C MET A 58 -0.34 -11.07 -15.41
N GLU A 59 0.51 -10.12 -15.09
CA GLU A 59 1.45 -9.54 -16.06
C GLU A 59 2.45 -10.58 -16.60
N TYR A 60 2.68 -11.68 -15.84
CA TYR A 60 3.60 -12.78 -16.20
C TYR A 60 2.90 -14.03 -16.73
N GLU A 61 1.61 -13.95 -17.05
CA GLU A 61 0.83 -15.08 -17.58
C GLU A 61 1.43 -15.64 -18.86
N ARG A 62 1.84 -14.78 -19.80
CA ARG A 62 2.47 -15.17 -21.06
C ARG A 62 3.80 -15.90 -20.91
N ALA A 63 4.47 -15.71 -19.77
CA ALA A 63 5.73 -16.38 -19.45
C ALA A 63 5.52 -17.71 -18.73
N GLY A 64 4.26 -18.09 -18.42
CA GLY A 64 3.93 -19.30 -17.66
C GLY A 64 4.43 -19.31 -16.21
N ARG A 65 4.72 -18.13 -15.64
CA ARG A 65 5.36 -17.97 -14.31
C ARG A 65 4.46 -17.33 -13.26
N VAL A 66 3.15 -17.35 -13.48
CA VAL A 66 2.16 -16.72 -12.57
C VAL A 66 2.31 -17.21 -11.13
N GLY A 67 2.39 -18.53 -10.91
CA GLY A 67 2.49 -19.11 -9.58
C GLY A 67 3.79 -18.73 -8.85
N LEU A 68 4.92 -18.69 -9.57
CA LEU A 68 6.20 -18.28 -8.99
C LEU A 68 6.18 -16.81 -8.55
N VAL A 69 5.63 -15.95 -9.39
CA VAL A 69 5.53 -14.51 -9.08
C VAL A 69 4.55 -14.28 -7.93
N ALA A 70 3.41 -14.97 -7.91
CA ALA A 70 2.44 -14.88 -6.83
C ALA A 70 3.07 -15.30 -5.48
N GLY A 71 3.75 -16.43 -5.44
CA GLY A 71 4.42 -16.90 -4.25
C GLY A 71 5.54 -15.97 -3.76
N LEU A 72 6.27 -15.34 -4.69
CA LEU A 72 7.31 -14.36 -4.35
C LEU A 72 6.68 -13.10 -3.73
N VAL A 73 5.60 -12.59 -4.33
CA VAL A 73 4.86 -11.43 -3.83
C VAL A 73 4.33 -11.69 -2.42
N ASP A 74 3.68 -12.85 -2.21
CA ASP A 74 3.17 -13.23 -0.90
C ASP A 74 4.29 -13.35 0.14
N CYS A 75 5.42 -13.95 -0.21
CA CYS A 75 6.57 -14.04 0.67
C CYS A 75 7.05 -12.66 1.14
N PHE A 76 7.17 -11.69 0.24
CA PHE A 76 7.55 -10.32 0.60
C PHE A 76 6.49 -9.61 1.45
N ILE A 77 5.20 -9.85 1.18
CA ILE A 77 4.11 -9.28 1.97
C ILE A 77 4.17 -9.80 3.42
N TYR A 78 4.31 -11.10 3.62
CA TYR A 78 4.39 -11.69 4.96
C TYR A 78 5.65 -11.28 5.71
N LEU A 79 6.80 -11.25 5.03
CA LEU A 79 8.06 -10.79 5.61
C LEU A 79 7.96 -9.31 6.04
N GLY A 80 7.43 -8.48 5.16
CA GLY A 80 7.19 -7.05 5.45
C GLY A 80 6.21 -6.85 6.60
N SER A 81 5.15 -7.65 6.69
CA SER A 81 4.17 -7.60 7.78
C SER A 81 4.79 -7.97 9.13
N ALA A 82 5.62 -9.02 9.18
CA ALA A 82 6.32 -9.43 10.39
C ALA A 82 7.29 -8.34 10.88
N LEU A 83 8.08 -7.77 9.96
CA LEU A 83 9.01 -6.68 10.28
C LEU A 83 8.26 -5.42 10.74
N ALA A 84 7.16 -5.06 10.07
CA ALA A 84 6.35 -3.89 10.41
C ALA A 84 5.71 -4.04 11.80
N GLY A 85 5.21 -5.23 12.15
CA GLY A 85 4.65 -5.50 13.47
C GLY A 85 5.68 -5.35 14.59
N THR A 86 6.88 -5.94 14.39
CA THR A 86 7.99 -5.84 15.35
C THR A 86 8.48 -4.40 15.50
N ALA A 87 8.66 -3.69 14.39
CA ALA A 87 9.10 -2.30 14.40
C ALA A 87 8.05 -1.38 15.04
N ALA A 88 6.76 -1.59 14.77
CA ALA A 88 5.69 -0.81 15.37
C ALA A 88 5.62 -1.03 16.89
N GLY A 89 5.79 -2.26 17.37
CA GLY A 89 5.88 -2.56 18.80
C GLY A 89 7.03 -1.82 19.47
N ALA A 90 8.26 -1.99 18.96
CA ALA A 90 9.43 -1.32 19.49
C ALA A 90 9.33 0.21 19.45
N LEU A 91 8.72 0.76 18.40
CA LEU A 91 8.54 2.20 18.26
C LEU A 91 7.46 2.74 19.20
N SER A 92 6.37 1.98 19.43
CA SER A 92 5.34 2.37 20.38
C SER A 92 5.84 2.40 21.82
N ASP A 93 6.73 1.46 22.17
CA ASP A 93 7.31 1.38 23.53
C ASP A 93 8.32 2.52 23.79
N SER A 94 9.08 2.93 22.76
CA SER A 94 10.12 3.94 22.91
C SER A 94 9.61 5.38 22.70
N CYS A 95 8.75 5.61 21.73
CA CYS A 95 8.33 6.94 21.27
C CYS A 95 6.81 7.17 21.32
N GLY A 96 6.03 6.16 21.70
CA GLY A 96 4.58 6.21 21.78
C GLY A 96 3.89 6.04 20.42
N TRP A 97 2.58 5.87 20.46
CA TRP A 97 1.73 5.61 19.28
C TRP A 97 1.74 6.73 18.24
N GLY A 98 1.97 7.97 18.66
CA GLY A 98 2.07 9.10 17.73
C GLY A 98 3.22 8.95 16.72
N ALA A 99 4.34 8.35 17.13
CA ALA A 99 5.46 8.06 16.25
C ALA A 99 5.10 6.96 15.24
N VAL A 100 4.41 5.92 15.69
CA VAL A 100 3.93 4.81 14.83
C VAL A 100 3.03 5.35 13.71
N TYR A 101 2.05 6.18 14.04
CA TYR A 101 1.14 6.78 13.05
C TYR A 101 1.89 7.68 12.06
N SER A 102 2.91 8.39 12.51
CA SER A 102 3.75 9.23 11.62
C SER A 102 4.54 8.39 10.62
N VAL A 103 5.13 7.28 11.06
CA VAL A 103 5.85 6.36 10.18
C VAL A 103 4.91 5.70 9.19
N TRP A 104 3.72 5.25 9.62
CA TRP A 104 2.73 4.67 8.72
C TRP A 104 2.24 5.68 7.68
N ALA A 105 1.99 6.93 8.08
CA ALA A 105 1.63 7.98 7.13
C ALA A 105 2.73 8.23 6.09
N LEU A 106 4.00 8.26 6.53
CA LEU A 106 5.14 8.44 5.64
C LEU A 106 5.29 7.30 4.64
N VAL A 107 5.24 6.04 5.11
CA VAL A 107 5.35 4.85 4.26
C VAL A 107 4.22 4.79 3.24
N SER A 108 2.98 5.07 3.67
CA SER A 108 1.82 5.10 2.79
C SER A 108 1.92 6.23 1.75
N ALA A 109 2.43 7.40 2.13
CA ALA A 109 2.66 8.51 1.21
C ALA A 109 3.74 8.19 0.16
N LEU A 110 4.84 7.55 0.58
CA LEU A 110 5.88 7.07 -0.34
C LEU A 110 5.33 6.02 -1.30
N GLY A 111 4.54 5.08 -0.81
CA GLY A 111 3.86 4.08 -1.64
C GLY A 111 2.92 4.71 -2.67
N ALA A 112 2.15 5.72 -2.28
CA ALA A 112 1.29 6.48 -3.18
C ALA A 112 2.10 7.20 -4.26
N ALA A 113 3.19 7.87 -3.89
CA ALA A 113 4.08 8.56 -4.84
C ALA A 113 4.65 7.59 -5.87
N LEU A 114 5.14 6.41 -5.44
CA LEU A 114 5.65 5.37 -6.34
C LEU A 114 4.57 4.84 -7.28
N ALA A 115 3.33 4.64 -6.79
CA ALA A 115 2.21 4.21 -7.61
C ALA A 115 1.90 5.24 -8.71
N PHE A 116 1.87 6.53 -8.39
CA PHE A 116 1.64 7.60 -9.37
C PHE A 116 2.79 7.75 -10.38
N ILE A 117 4.04 7.65 -9.95
CA ILE A 117 5.22 7.65 -10.85
C ILE A 117 5.14 6.49 -11.84
N SER A 118 4.76 5.30 -11.39
CA SER A 118 4.58 4.12 -12.23
C SER A 118 3.51 4.31 -13.32
N ILE A 119 2.43 5.05 -13.03
CA ILE A 119 1.40 5.38 -14.02
C ILE A 119 1.95 6.32 -15.10
N HIS A 120 2.71 7.34 -14.71
CA HIS A 120 3.30 8.30 -15.66
C HIS A 120 4.39 7.67 -16.52
N GLY A 121 5.22 6.79 -15.98
CA GLY A 121 6.24 6.06 -16.72
C GLY A 121 5.66 5.11 -17.77
N GLY A 122 4.57 4.40 -17.43
CA GLY A 122 3.90 3.48 -18.36
C GLY A 122 3.24 4.18 -19.55
N ARG A 123 2.75 5.41 -19.40
CA ARG A 123 2.20 6.22 -20.50
C ARG A 123 3.26 6.68 -21.51
N ARG A 124 4.48 6.95 -21.05
CA ARG A 124 5.58 7.35 -21.94
C ARG A 124 6.05 6.22 -22.86
N MET A 125 6.07 4.98 -22.38
CA MET A 125 6.52 3.83 -23.19
C MET A 125 5.48 3.40 -24.24
N SER A 126 4.18 3.57 -24.00
CA SER A 126 3.15 3.26 -24.99
C SER A 126 3.07 4.29 -26.14
N GLY A 127 3.53 5.52 -25.93
CA GLY A 127 3.61 6.55 -26.97
C GLY A 127 4.81 6.43 -27.91
N LEU A 128 5.79 5.58 -27.59
CA LEU A 128 6.96 5.31 -28.42
C LEU A 128 6.79 4.10 -29.35
N GLN A 129 5.69 3.35 -29.22
CA GLN A 129 5.38 2.16 -30.01
C GLN A 129 4.21 2.37 -31.02
N SER A 130 3.70 3.57 -31.12
CA SER A 130 2.75 4.01 -32.16
C SER A 130 3.46 4.87 -33.21
#